data_7d8ca42f34f9bffe9d3f396a6f748d02
#
_entry.id   7d8ca42f34f9bffe9d3f396a6f748d02
#
_cell.length_a   1.000
_cell.length_b   1.000
_cell.length_c   1.000
_cell.angle_alpha   90.00
_cell.angle_beta   90.00
_cell.angle_gamma   90.00
#
_symmetry.space_group_name_H-M   'P 1'
#
loop_
_entity.id
_entity.type
_entity.pdbx_description
1 polymer ?
#
loop_
_entity_poly.entity_id
_entity_poly.type
_entity_poly.pdbx_seq_one_letter_code
_entity_poly.pdbx_strand_id
1 'polypeptide(L)'
;MIKSNQNGRSMIEMLGVLAIIGVLSVGGIVGYSKAMDKYKTNQVLNGVTHTINNIKTLFMAQNNVKGLNTKEAYDAGVIPDEFKPDNENLAALSSVVHSYGGTVKVVATTVDGKETGDETTYYAIKIEGLPRNVAMEIATQYWGDSGDLVSVNLNDGKQSAGN
;
A
#
# COMPACT_ATOMS: atom_id res chain seq x y z
N MET A 1 33.54 23.54 -59.97
CA MET A 1 32.34 23.46 -59.10
C MET A 1 32.45 22.18 -58.30
N ILE A 2 32.85 22.25 -57.03
CA ILE A 2 32.93 21.11 -56.13
C ILE A 2 31.56 21.03 -55.44
N LYS A 3 30.71 20.06 -55.85
CA LYS A 3 29.52 19.72 -55.12
C LYS A 3 29.91 18.96 -53.83
N SER A 4 29.79 19.65 -52.70
CA SER A 4 30.02 18.98 -51.40
C SER A 4 28.86 18.04 -51.11
N ASN A 5 29.18 16.75 -50.97
CA ASN A 5 28.29 15.72 -50.51
C ASN A 5 28.00 15.92 -49.02
N GLN A 6 27.14 16.85 -48.67
CA GLN A 6 26.74 17.11 -47.29
C GLN A 6 25.59 16.19 -46.81
N ASN A 7 24.90 15.47 -47.74
CA ASN A 7 23.74 14.70 -47.42
C ASN A 7 24.03 13.43 -46.57
N GLY A 8 25.23 12.85 -46.67
CA GLY A 8 25.57 11.63 -45.92
C GLY A 8 25.99 11.92 -44.47
N ARG A 9 26.60 13.06 -44.19
CA ARG A 9 27.01 13.47 -42.83
C ARG A 9 25.82 13.76 -41.93
N SER A 10 24.80 14.45 -42.46
CA SER A 10 23.58 14.75 -41.74
C SER A 10 22.78 13.49 -41.36
N MET A 11 22.75 12.46 -42.21
CA MET A 11 22.05 11.20 -41.90
C MET A 11 22.71 10.42 -40.77
N ILE A 12 24.04 10.35 -40.72
CA ILE A 12 24.76 9.64 -39.64
C ILE A 12 24.60 10.37 -38.30
N GLU A 13 24.66 11.70 -38.33
CA GLU A 13 24.44 12.53 -37.13
C GLU A 13 23.01 12.33 -36.58
N MET A 14 21.98 12.34 -37.45
CA MET A 14 20.61 12.09 -37.08
C MET A 14 20.40 10.68 -36.50
N LEU A 15 21.02 9.65 -37.09
CA LEU A 15 20.96 8.29 -36.56
C LEU A 15 21.62 8.20 -35.19
N GLY A 16 22.75 8.88 -34.97
CA GLY A 16 23.41 8.96 -33.65
C GLY A 16 22.50 9.59 -32.59
N VAL A 17 21.86 10.70 -32.91
CA VAL A 17 20.93 11.36 -31.99
C VAL A 17 19.72 10.49 -31.68
N LEU A 18 19.14 9.82 -32.68
CA LEU A 18 18.01 8.90 -32.47
C LEU A 18 18.39 7.70 -31.60
N ALA A 19 19.61 7.16 -31.74
CA ALA A 19 20.10 6.09 -30.90
C ALA A 19 20.21 6.53 -29.43
N ILE A 20 20.75 7.71 -29.18
CA ILE A 20 20.87 8.27 -27.81
C ILE A 20 19.48 8.52 -27.20
N ILE A 21 18.56 9.13 -27.96
CA ILE A 21 17.18 9.36 -27.51
C ILE A 21 16.49 8.01 -27.19
N GLY A 22 16.68 6.99 -28.03
CA GLY A 22 16.12 5.66 -27.77
C GLY A 22 16.59 5.06 -26.47
N VAL A 23 17.88 5.08 -26.18
CA VAL A 23 18.46 4.58 -24.91
C VAL A 23 17.96 5.37 -23.72
N LEU A 24 17.94 6.71 -23.80
CA LEU A 24 17.46 7.56 -22.72
C LEU A 24 15.97 7.39 -22.47
N SER A 25 15.16 7.18 -23.50
CA SER A 25 13.72 6.94 -23.36
C SER A 25 13.43 5.65 -22.61
N VAL A 26 14.08 4.55 -22.96
CA VAL A 26 13.94 3.26 -22.26
C VAL A 26 14.40 3.38 -20.81
N GLY A 27 15.58 3.97 -20.58
CA GLY A 27 16.11 4.19 -19.23
C GLY A 27 15.18 5.04 -18.37
N GLY A 28 14.59 6.09 -18.96
CA GLY A 28 13.64 6.97 -18.29
C GLY A 28 12.36 6.23 -17.86
N ILE A 29 11.79 5.39 -18.72
CA ILE A 29 10.57 4.61 -18.41
C ILE A 29 10.83 3.63 -17.27
N VAL A 30 11.95 2.90 -17.31
CA VAL A 30 12.31 1.94 -16.26
C VAL A 30 12.56 2.65 -14.92
N GLY A 31 13.25 3.78 -14.96
CA GLY A 31 13.50 4.60 -13.76
C GLY A 31 12.20 5.12 -13.15
N TYR A 32 11.29 5.62 -13.98
CA TYR A 32 9.98 6.10 -13.56
C TYR A 32 9.13 5.00 -12.92
N SER A 33 9.07 3.81 -13.53
CA SER A 33 8.34 2.67 -12.97
C SER A 33 8.83 2.30 -11.57
N LYS A 34 10.15 2.20 -11.38
CA LYS A 34 10.73 1.90 -10.06
C LYS A 34 10.43 2.98 -9.02
N ALA A 35 10.50 4.24 -9.42
CA ALA A 35 10.18 5.36 -8.54
C ALA A 35 8.70 5.33 -8.13
N MET A 36 7.79 5.03 -9.07
CA MET A 36 6.36 4.92 -8.81
C MET A 36 6.03 3.74 -7.90
N ASP A 37 6.66 2.58 -8.08
CA ASP A 37 6.50 1.43 -7.19
C ASP A 37 6.94 1.77 -5.77
N LYS A 38 8.08 2.43 -5.60
CA LYS A 38 8.56 2.88 -4.28
C LYS A 38 7.61 3.91 -3.65
N TYR A 39 7.10 4.83 -4.44
CA TYR A 39 6.10 5.81 -3.97
C TYR A 39 4.84 5.13 -3.45
N LYS A 40 4.27 4.18 -4.21
CA LYS A 40 3.10 3.40 -3.80
C LYS A 40 3.36 2.58 -2.53
N THR A 41 4.53 1.94 -2.44
CA THR A 41 4.93 1.20 -1.23
C THR A 41 4.95 2.11 -0.01
N ASN A 42 5.58 3.28 -0.13
CA ASN A 42 5.63 4.25 0.96
C ASN A 42 4.24 4.78 1.34
N GLN A 43 3.34 4.98 0.39
CA GLN A 43 1.95 5.36 0.70
C GLN A 43 1.25 4.29 1.55
N VAL A 44 1.39 3.01 1.20
CA VAL A 44 0.79 1.93 2.00
C VAL A 44 1.41 1.87 3.39
N LEU A 45 2.74 1.94 3.49
CA LEU A 45 3.45 1.94 4.79
C LEU A 45 3.01 3.11 5.68
N ASN A 46 2.96 4.31 5.12
CA ASN A 46 2.52 5.50 5.85
C ASN A 46 1.06 5.36 6.28
N GLY A 47 0.17 4.93 5.37
CA GLY A 47 -1.23 4.72 5.67
C GLY A 47 -1.46 3.73 6.82
N VAL A 48 -0.75 2.60 6.82
CA VAL A 48 -0.81 1.62 7.91
C VAL A 48 -0.29 2.22 9.22
N THR A 49 0.87 2.89 9.18
CA THR A 49 1.47 3.51 10.36
C THR A 49 0.55 4.58 10.98
N HIS A 50 -0.04 5.44 10.14
CA HIS A 50 -1.00 6.45 10.59
C HIS A 50 -2.24 5.80 11.18
N THR A 51 -2.79 4.76 10.54
CA THR A 51 -3.94 4.02 11.06
C THR A 51 -3.65 3.43 12.44
N ILE A 52 -2.50 2.78 12.64
CA ILE A 52 -2.08 2.23 13.94
C ILE A 52 -2.01 3.33 14.99
N ASN A 53 -1.34 4.43 14.70
CA ASN A 53 -1.17 5.54 15.64
C ASN A 53 -2.51 6.20 15.99
N ASN A 54 -3.39 6.37 15.01
CA ASN A 54 -4.70 6.94 15.21
C ASN A 54 -5.60 6.02 16.06
N ILE A 55 -5.57 4.69 15.82
CA ILE A 55 -6.29 3.72 16.66
C ILE A 55 -5.77 3.81 18.10
N LYS A 56 -4.46 3.78 18.30
CA LYS A 56 -3.86 3.91 19.63
C LYS A 56 -4.34 5.19 20.32
N THR A 57 -4.32 6.32 19.63
CA THR A 57 -4.71 7.61 20.19
C THR A 57 -6.21 7.64 20.55
N LEU A 58 -7.07 7.09 19.67
CA LEU A 58 -8.51 7.07 19.88
C LEU A 58 -8.91 6.18 21.05
N PHE A 59 -8.28 5.03 21.20
CA PHE A 59 -8.61 4.03 22.22
C PHE A 59 -7.71 4.07 23.46
N MET A 60 -6.77 5.04 23.56
CA MET A 60 -5.91 5.21 24.76
C MET A 60 -6.70 5.38 26.06
N ALA A 61 -7.88 6.00 26.01
CA ALA A 61 -8.75 6.20 27.17
C ALA A 61 -9.74 5.05 27.40
N GLN A 62 -9.88 4.17 26.43
CA GLN A 62 -10.79 3.02 26.44
C GLN A 62 -9.96 1.76 26.41
N ASN A 63 -10.00 0.93 27.45
CA ASN A 63 -9.25 -0.32 27.49
C ASN A 63 -9.80 -1.41 26.54
N ASN A 64 -10.56 -1.06 25.53
CA ASN A 64 -11.10 -1.99 24.54
C ASN A 64 -11.31 -1.32 23.18
N VAL A 65 -11.35 -2.11 22.13
CA VAL A 65 -11.65 -1.73 20.75
C VAL A 65 -12.98 -2.33 20.26
N LYS A 66 -13.94 -2.50 21.19
CA LYS A 66 -15.25 -3.05 20.88
C LYS A 66 -15.94 -2.28 19.76
N GLY A 67 -16.46 -3.01 18.78
CA GLY A 67 -17.17 -2.42 17.64
C GLY A 67 -16.26 -1.81 16.57
N LEU A 68 -14.95 -1.83 16.75
CA LEU A 68 -14.03 -1.32 15.74
C LEU A 68 -14.17 -2.13 14.44
N ASN A 69 -14.58 -1.46 13.40
CA ASN A 69 -14.64 -1.95 12.03
C ASN A 69 -14.19 -0.85 11.08
N THR A 70 -14.06 -1.16 9.80
CA THR A 70 -13.54 -0.21 8.80
C THR A 70 -14.39 1.05 8.69
N LYS A 71 -15.73 0.92 8.78
CA LYS A 71 -16.64 2.08 8.71
C LYS A 71 -16.45 2.98 9.92
N GLU A 72 -16.48 2.43 11.11
CA GLU A 72 -16.29 3.18 12.37
C GLU A 72 -14.91 3.85 12.41
N ALA A 73 -13.87 3.16 11.97
CA ALA A 73 -12.53 3.71 11.85
C ALA A 73 -12.46 4.87 10.84
N TYR A 74 -13.21 4.78 9.74
CA TYR A 74 -13.30 5.85 8.74
C TYR A 74 -14.07 7.07 9.30
N ASP A 75 -15.23 6.84 9.87
CA ASP A 75 -16.09 7.90 10.44
C ASP A 75 -15.40 8.64 11.61
N ALA A 76 -14.60 7.93 12.38
CA ALA A 76 -13.79 8.49 13.46
C ALA A 76 -12.49 9.19 12.99
N GLY A 77 -12.22 9.24 11.69
CA GLY A 77 -11.00 9.85 11.15
C GLY A 77 -9.70 9.07 11.45
N VAL A 78 -9.82 7.80 11.78
CA VAL A 78 -8.68 6.92 12.06
C VAL A 78 -7.95 6.52 10.77
N ILE A 79 -8.72 6.33 9.69
CA ILE A 79 -8.19 5.97 8.37
C ILE A 79 -7.70 7.24 7.67
N PRO A 80 -6.42 7.31 7.31
CA PRO A 80 -5.83 8.48 6.66
C PRO A 80 -6.21 8.57 5.17
N ASP A 81 -5.98 9.75 4.58
CA ASP A 81 -6.33 10.07 3.18
C ASP A 81 -5.57 9.24 2.13
N GLU A 82 -4.50 8.55 2.51
CA GLU A 82 -3.78 7.60 1.66
C GLU A 82 -4.65 6.41 1.25
N PHE A 83 -5.67 6.10 2.06
CA PHE A 83 -6.65 5.05 1.81
C PHE A 83 -7.99 5.68 1.45
N LYS A 84 -8.52 5.32 0.29
CA LYS A 84 -9.78 5.87 -0.22
C LYS A 84 -10.92 4.89 -0.02
N PRO A 85 -12.16 5.36 0.21
CA PRO A 85 -13.33 4.48 0.23
C PRO A 85 -13.40 3.62 -1.04
N ASP A 86 -13.79 2.37 -0.90
CA ASP A 86 -13.97 1.43 -2.01
C ASP A 86 -15.25 1.68 -2.81
N ASN A 87 -16.19 2.44 -2.24
CA ASN A 87 -17.42 2.85 -2.92
C ASN A 87 -17.87 4.24 -2.44
N GLU A 88 -18.78 4.84 -3.21
CA GLU A 88 -19.36 6.17 -2.90
C GLU A 88 -20.39 6.12 -1.76
N ASN A 89 -20.93 4.93 -1.46
CA ASN A 89 -21.87 4.74 -0.37
C ASN A 89 -21.15 4.49 0.95
N LEU A 90 -20.77 5.56 1.63
CA LEU A 90 -20.07 5.49 2.91
C LEU A 90 -20.86 4.79 4.02
N ALA A 91 -22.20 4.71 3.89
CA ALA A 91 -23.03 3.98 4.87
C ALA A 91 -22.79 2.47 4.83
N ALA A 92 -22.37 1.94 3.69
CA ALA A 92 -22.07 0.52 3.47
C ALA A 92 -20.56 0.26 3.34
N LEU A 93 -19.71 1.15 3.86
CA LEU A 93 -18.26 1.03 3.76
C LEU A 93 -17.78 -0.22 4.51
N SER A 94 -17.16 -1.15 3.79
CA SER A 94 -16.59 -2.39 4.33
C SER A 94 -15.07 -2.47 4.23
N SER A 95 -14.50 -1.70 3.31
CA SER A 95 -13.07 -1.63 3.05
C SER A 95 -12.68 -0.28 2.46
N VAL A 96 -11.40 0.03 2.52
CA VAL A 96 -10.80 1.16 1.81
C VAL A 96 -9.74 0.64 0.85
N VAL A 97 -9.41 1.42 -0.17
CA VAL A 97 -8.50 1.02 -1.25
C VAL A 97 -7.15 1.69 -1.08
N HIS A 98 -6.08 0.92 -1.20
CA HIS A 98 -4.71 1.42 -1.19
C HIS A 98 -4.16 1.65 -2.61
N SER A 99 -2.98 2.28 -2.74
CA SER A 99 -2.36 2.72 -3.99
C SER A 99 -2.06 1.62 -5.02
N TYR A 100 -2.10 0.35 -4.65
CA TYR A 100 -2.01 -0.79 -5.58
C TYR A 100 -3.37 -1.29 -6.06
N GLY A 101 -4.48 -0.68 -5.61
CA GLY A 101 -5.84 -1.04 -6.00
C GLY A 101 -6.45 -2.21 -5.22
N GLY A 102 -5.76 -2.72 -4.21
CA GLY A 102 -6.33 -3.70 -3.29
C GLY A 102 -6.99 -3.06 -2.08
N THR A 103 -7.53 -3.87 -1.18
CA THR A 103 -8.35 -3.41 -0.06
C THR A 103 -7.62 -3.43 1.27
N VAL A 104 -8.00 -2.50 2.15
CA VAL A 104 -7.59 -2.45 3.55
C VAL A 104 -8.84 -2.51 4.41
N LYS A 105 -8.81 -3.35 5.44
CA LYS A 105 -9.87 -3.48 6.44
C LYS A 105 -9.29 -3.34 7.83
N VAL A 106 -10.02 -2.65 8.69
CA VAL A 106 -9.71 -2.54 10.11
C VAL A 106 -10.82 -3.25 10.87
N VAL A 107 -10.46 -4.18 11.74
CA VAL A 107 -11.44 -4.98 12.47
C VAL A 107 -10.97 -5.29 13.89
N ALA A 108 -11.89 -5.34 14.84
CA ALA A 108 -11.62 -5.88 16.18
C ALA A 108 -11.44 -7.40 16.09
N THR A 109 -10.45 -7.94 16.81
CA THR A 109 -10.13 -9.36 16.78
C THR A 109 -9.88 -9.92 18.18
N THR A 110 -9.94 -11.24 18.31
CA THR A 110 -9.35 -11.95 19.44
C THR A 110 -7.84 -12.03 19.33
N VAL A 111 -7.14 -12.45 20.37
CA VAL A 111 -5.69 -12.68 20.34
C VAL A 111 -5.25 -13.61 19.22
N ASP A 112 -6.09 -14.56 18.82
CA ASP A 112 -5.84 -15.51 17.72
C ASP A 112 -6.15 -14.91 16.33
N GLY A 113 -6.52 -13.61 16.26
CA GLY A 113 -6.78 -12.90 15.01
C GLY A 113 -8.17 -13.16 14.39
N LYS A 114 -9.09 -13.81 15.12
CA LYS A 114 -10.47 -14.03 14.69
C LYS A 114 -11.29 -12.77 14.93
N GLU A 115 -12.04 -12.32 13.93
CA GLU A 115 -12.93 -11.16 14.07
C GLU A 115 -13.97 -11.36 15.16
N THR A 116 -14.22 -10.34 15.96
CA THR A 116 -15.17 -10.37 17.07
C THR A 116 -15.90 -9.06 17.24
N GLY A 117 -17.16 -9.12 17.66
CA GLY A 117 -17.92 -7.95 18.11
C GLY A 117 -17.89 -7.75 19.64
N ASP A 118 -17.24 -8.66 20.36
CA ASP A 118 -17.13 -8.61 21.82
C ASP A 118 -16.07 -7.62 22.29
N GLU A 119 -15.99 -7.41 23.59
CA GLU A 119 -14.93 -6.60 24.19
C GLU A 119 -13.58 -7.27 23.99
N THR A 120 -12.66 -6.52 23.37
CA THR A 120 -11.30 -6.97 23.08
C THR A 120 -10.35 -5.77 23.08
N THR A 121 -9.09 -6.03 23.35
CA THR A 121 -8.00 -5.04 23.21
C THR A 121 -7.22 -5.23 21.90
N TYR A 122 -7.56 -6.28 21.13
CA TYR A 122 -6.85 -6.63 19.91
C TYR A 122 -7.61 -6.14 18.67
N TYR A 123 -6.86 -5.68 17.69
CA TYR A 123 -7.39 -5.34 16.36
C TYR A 123 -6.44 -5.85 15.27
N ALA A 124 -6.96 -5.99 14.07
CA ALA A 124 -6.18 -6.36 12.91
C ALA A 124 -6.39 -5.36 11.77
N ILE A 125 -5.32 -5.07 11.05
CA ILE A 125 -5.35 -4.37 9.78
C ILE A 125 -5.09 -5.42 8.71
N LYS A 126 -6.11 -5.73 7.91
CA LYS A 126 -6.04 -6.71 6.82
C LYS A 126 -5.80 -5.96 5.52
N ILE A 127 -4.76 -6.33 4.79
CA ILE A 127 -4.38 -5.70 3.53
C ILE A 127 -4.38 -6.78 2.46
N GLU A 128 -5.18 -6.61 1.43
CA GLU A 128 -5.33 -7.56 0.32
C GLU A 128 -4.89 -6.93 -0.99
N GLY A 129 -4.40 -7.73 -1.93
CA GLY A 129 -4.03 -7.26 -3.28
C GLY A 129 -2.67 -6.57 -3.36
N LEU A 130 -1.76 -6.82 -2.43
CA LEU A 130 -0.38 -6.33 -2.49
C LEU A 130 0.49 -7.22 -3.39
N PRO A 131 1.42 -6.65 -4.16
CA PRO A 131 2.51 -7.40 -4.76
C PRO A 131 3.35 -8.10 -3.67
N ARG A 132 3.81 -9.33 -3.96
CA ARG A 132 4.53 -10.16 -2.98
C ARG A 132 5.75 -9.48 -2.36
N ASN A 133 6.54 -8.77 -3.16
CA ASN A 133 7.70 -8.02 -2.71
C ASN A 133 7.32 -6.90 -1.72
N VAL A 134 6.21 -6.21 -1.98
CA VAL A 134 5.69 -5.14 -1.09
C VAL A 134 5.13 -5.75 0.20
N ALA A 135 4.40 -6.85 0.12
CA ALA A 135 3.89 -7.56 1.29
C ALA A 135 5.03 -8.04 2.20
N MET A 136 6.12 -8.55 1.63
CA MET A 136 7.33 -8.93 2.37
C MET A 136 8.01 -7.72 3.01
N GLU A 137 8.13 -6.59 2.29
CA GLU A 137 8.71 -5.35 2.82
C GLU A 137 7.91 -4.83 4.01
N ILE A 138 6.57 -4.82 3.91
CA ILE A 138 5.67 -4.43 5.00
C ILE A 138 5.78 -5.38 6.19
N ALA A 139 5.84 -6.69 5.95
CA ALA A 139 5.90 -7.69 7.01
C ALA A 139 7.23 -7.66 7.79
N THR A 140 8.31 -7.26 7.15
CA THR A 140 9.64 -7.15 7.78
C THR A 140 9.92 -5.78 8.38
N GLN A 141 9.01 -4.84 8.21
CA GLN A 141 9.11 -3.51 8.82
C GLN A 141 9.04 -3.61 10.35
N TYR A 142 9.76 -2.74 11.04
CA TYR A 142 9.63 -2.59 12.48
C TYR A 142 8.36 -1.79 12.82
N TRP A 143 7.42 -2.41 13.51
CA TRP A 143 6.13 -1.82 13.85
C TRP A 143 6.02 -1.32 15.29
N GLY A 144 7.11 -1.19 16.01
CA GLY A 144 7.16 -0.75 17.40
C GLY A 144 7.66 -1.84 18.36
N ASP A 145 7.65 -1.54 19.66
CA ASP A 145 8.08 -2.49 20.67
C ASP A 145 7.18 -3.72 20.75
N SER A 146 7.76 -4.83 21.17
CA SER A 146 7.17 -6.18 21.19
C SER A 146 5.88 -6.36 22.01
N GLY A 147 5.38 -5.29 22.65
CA GLY A 147 4.10 -5.30 23.35
C GLY A 147 2.89 -4.90 22.47
N ASP A 148 3.14 -4.27 21.34
CA ASP A 148 2.09 -3.67 20.49
C ASP A 148 1.71 -4.56 19.29
N LEU A 149 2.65 -5.36 18.80
CA LEU A 149 2.44 -6.27 17.66
C LEU A 149 2.43 -7.72 18.12
N VAL A 150 1.29 -8.37 17.98
CA VAL A 150 1.14 -9.79 18.34
C VAL A 150 1.68 -10.68 17.24
N SER A 151 1.30 -10.43 15.99
CA SER A 151 1.77 -11.22 14.84
C SER A 151 1.55 -10.51 13.52
N VAL A 152 2.34 -10.87 12.52
CA VAL A 152 2.11 -10.54 11.10
C VAL A 152 1.94 -11.83 10.34
N ASN A 153 0.78 -12.01 9.71
CA ASN A 153 0.47 -13.20 8.92
C ASN A 153 0.45 -12.84 7.43
N LEU A 154 1.30 -13.51 6.65
CA LEU A 154 1.27 -13.44 5.20
C LEU A 154 0.47 -14.62 4.66
N ASN A 155 -0.64 -14.34 3.97
CA ASN A 155 -1.47 -15.37 3.35
C ASN A 155 -1.41 -15.24 1.83
N ASP A 156 -1.01 -16.30 1.13
CA ASP A 156 -0.93 -16.38 -0.34
C ASP A 156 -2.31 -16.44 -1.03
N GLY A 157 -3.38 -16.02 -0.35
CA GLY A 157 -4.76 -16.12 -0.86
C GLY A 157 -5.33 -17.54 -0.86
N LYS A 158 -4.58 -18.52 -0.38
CA LYS A 158 -5.11 -19.83 -0.07
C LYS A 158 -5.75 -19.77 1.31
N GLN A 159 -7.07 -19.74 1.34
CA GLN A 159 -7.79 -20.01 2.59
C GLN A 159 -7.26 -21.34 3.14
N SER A 160 -6.69 -21.28 4.34
CA SER A 160 -6.50 -22.48 5.14
C SER A 160 -7.91 -23.01 5.39
N ALA A 161 -8.28 -24.08 4.70
CA ALA A 161 -9.48 -24.84 5.03
C ALA A 161 -9.25 -25.32 6.46
N GLY A 162 -9.96 -24.70 7.41
CA GLY A 162 -9.95 -25.13 8.79
C GLY A 162 -10.45 -26.58 8.86
N ASN A 163 -9.68 -27.39 9.50
CA ASN A 163 -10.11 -28.68 10.04
C ASN A 163 -10.89 -28.44 11.33
#